data_c45fcd3ced4dbc0f1c884cd449f42e2d
#
_entry.id   c45fcd3ced4dbc0f1c884cd449f42e2d
#
_cell.length_a   1.000
_cell.length_b   1.000
_cell.length_c   1.000
_cell.angle_alpha   90.00
_cell.angle_beta   90.00
_cell.angle_gamma   90.00
#
_symmetry.space_group_name_H-M   'P 1'
#
loop_
_entity.id
_entity.type
_entity.pdbx_description
1 polymer ?
#
loop_
_entity_poly.entity_id
_entity_poly.type
_entity_poly.pdbx_seq_one_letter_code
_entity_poly.pdbx_strand_id
1 'polypeptide(L)'
;MKVTLTEKINWTKYNLTYPGLGDIIEMIRTGNMPLHDNEFNNYTLKQAIEHIRSVAPGDRQKWKARLLPAVAYNGTFRELSSAGLIEYSCVTALDFDHIATPDEMIWLRNKLMITECVLSVFVTPSGNGLKALVLHDNTDPARHGDLYEQLLNMFYVADRNDLGCKDLARRNYLSYDPDIWVNPNPEPYPYVPTIKPQVQMPQSSGTRTVSDKSIISIMNSHWKRNNPEYWEKGNRGNCIFRLACRMCRWGVDEELATAYFINGWEDDTMDEKEIRSHVGNAYKTEEKSFGTLIFTIH
;
A
#
# COMPACT_ATOMS: atom_id res chain seq x y z
N MET A 1 -17.37 8.84 -14.04
CA MET A 1 -16.34 8.72 -12.99
C MET A 1 -14.98 8.93 -13.65
N LYS A 2 -14.18 9.89 -13.17
CA LYS A 2 -12.85 10.22 -13.70
C LYS A 2 -11.76 9.79 -12.72
N VAL A 3 -10.59 9.45 -13.24
CA VAL A 3 -9.40 9.04 -12.48
C VAL A 3 -8.18 9.82 -12.97
N THR A 4 -7.06 9.75 -12.27
CA THR A 4 -5.83 10.42 -12.73
C THR A 4 -4.89 9.41 -13.37
N LEU A 5 -4.51 9.70 -14.61
CA LEU A 5 -3.48 8.96 -15.35
C LEU A 5 -2.21 9.79 -15.45
N THR A 6 -1.06 9.18 -15.17
CA THR A 6 0.28 9.76 -15.37
C THR A 6 1.13 8.85 -16.25
N GLU A 7 1.96 9.43 -17.12
CA GLU A 7 2.82 8.64 -18.01
C GLU A 7 3.90 7.84 -17.27
N LYS A 8 4.32 8.29 -16.10
CA LYS A 8 5.33 7.60 -15.26
C LYS A 8 4.91 7.61 -13.81
N ILE A 9 5.16 6.51 -13.10
CA ILE A 9 4.75 6.34 -11.71
C ILE A 9 5.36 7.37 -10.74
N ASN A 10 6.53 7.90 -11.05
CA ASN A 10 7.23 8.90 -10.23
C ASN A 10 6.85 10.36 -10.55
N TRP A 11 6.04 10.59 -11.58
CA TRP A 11 5.53 11.92 -11.89
C TRP A 11 4.33 12.25 -11.03
N THR A 12 4.41 13.33 -10.27
CA THR A 12 3.39 13.73 -9.29
C THR A 12 2.60 14.97 -9.70
N LYS A 13 3.16 15.80 -10.59
CA LYS A 13 2.56 17.11 -10.95
C LYS A 13 2.42 17.33 -12.45
N TYR A 14 3.25 16.68 -13.26
CA TYR A 14 3.33 16.98 -14.69
C TYR A 14 2.63 15.89 -15.51
N ASN A 15 2.04 16.31 -16.65
CA ASN A 15 1.40 15.42 -17.61
C ASN A 15 0.31 14.53 -16.98
N LEU A 16 -0.43 15.10 -16.01
CA LEU A 16 -1.59 14.42 -15.44
C LEU A 16 -2.79 14.62 -16.39
N THR A 17 -3.45 13.53 -16.70
CA THR A 17 -4.70 13.52 -17.49
C THR A 17 -5.83 12.88 -16.72
N TYR A 18 -7.06 13.16 -17.08
CA TYR A 18 -8.26 12.76 -16.33
C TYR A 18 -9.24 11.96 -17.21
N PRO A 19 -8.84 10.78 -17.69
CA PRO A 19 -9.73 9.90 -18.44
C PRO A 19 -10.89 9.39 -17.60
N GLY A 20 -11.95 8.97 -18.28
CA GLY A 20 -12.99 8.19 -17.66
C GLY A 20 -12.50 6.83 -17.22
N LEU A 21 -13.09 6.27 -16.16
CA LEU A 21 -12.72 4.92 -15.72
C LEU A 21 -12.98 3.88 -16.80
N GLY A 22 -14.04 4.05 -17.62
CA GLY A 22 -14.30 3.20 -18.79
C GLY A 22 -13.16 3.23 -19.82
N ASP A 23 -12.55 4.40 -20.05
CA ASP A 23 -11.41 4.53 -20.95
C ASP A 23 -10.20 3.75 -20.43
N ILE A 24 -9.95 3.80 -19.13
CA ILE A 24 -8.87 3.01 -18.48
C ILE A 24 -9.12 1.51 -18.63
N ILE A 25 -10.36 1.06 -18.41
CA ILE A 25 -10.75 -0.35 -18.58
C ILE A 25 -10.51 -0.80 -20.03
N GLU A 26 -10.86 0.05 -21.00
CA GLU A 26 -10.63 -0.25 -22.41
C GLU A 26 -9.15 -0.26 -22.78
N MET A 27 -8.34 0.65 -22.21
CA MET A 27 -6.88 0.60 -22.37
C MET A 27 -6.29 -0.70 -21.82
N ILE A 28 -6.78 -1.18 -20.68
CA ILE A 28 -6.35 -2.46 -20.08
C ILE A 28 -6.77 -3.62 -20.99
N ARG A 29 -7.98 -3.63 -21.49
CA ARG A 29 -8.51 -4.70 -22.34
C ARG A 29 -7.78 -4.81 -23.67
N THR A 30 -7.56 -3.70 -24.34
CA THR A 30 -7.01 -3.70 -25.71
C THR A 30 -5.49 -3.62 -25.75
N GLY A 31 -4.88 -2.97 -24.74
CA GLY A 31 -3.45 -2.68 -24.72
C GLY A 31 -2.98 -1.73 -25.82
N ASN A 32 -3.90 -1.01 -26.49
CA ASN A 32 -3.59 -0.18 -27.67
C ASN A 32 -3.01 1.21 -27.33
N MET A 33 -2.88 1.54 -26.03
CA MET A 33 -2.29 2.80 -25.62
C MET A 33 -0.83 2.91 -26.11
N PRO A 34 -0.46 3.94 -26.89
CA PRO A 34 0.93 4.18 -27.27
C PRO A 34 1.72 4.67 -26.05
N LEU A 35 2.94 4.18 -25.91
CA LEU A 35 3.86 4.57 -24.84
C LEU A 35 5.02 5.39 -25.42
N HIS A 36 5.41 6.44 -24.72
CA HIS A 36 6.52 7.29 -25.11
C HIS A 36 7.77 6.94 -24.30
N ASP A 37 8.73 6.28 -24.94
CA ASP A 37 10.07 6.05 -24.39
C ASP A 37 11.11 6.24 -25.50
N ASN A 38 12.24 6.86 -25.16
CA ASN A 38 13.26 7.24 -26.15
C ASN A 38 13.92 6.05 -26.86
N GLU A 39 13.93 4.87 -26.25
CA GLU A 39 14.52 3.66 -26.84
C GLU A 39 13.45 2.71 -27.43
N PHE A 40 12.22 2.78 -26.91
CA PHE A 40 11.10 1.94 -27.31
C PHE A 40 10.00 2.77 -27.98
N ASN A 41 10.41 3.76 -28.80
CA ASN A 41 9.50 4.53 -29.64
C ASN A 41 8.63 3.56 -30.44
N ASN A 42 7.31 3.57 -30.16
CA ASN A 42 6.25 2.76 -30.75
C ASN A 42 5.83 1.48 -30.00
N TYR A 43 6.27 1.25 -28.76
CA TYR A 43 5.62 0.22 -27.95
C TYR A 43 4.18 0.64 -27.63
N THR A 44 3.28 -0.33 -27.76
CA THR A 44 1.95 -0.23 -27.15
C THR A 44 2.00 -0.75 -25.71
N LEU A 45 1.01 -0.43 -24.91
CA LEU A 45 0.86 -0.98 -23.55
C LEU A 45 0.94 -2.50 -23.54
N LYS A 46 0.28 -3.18 -24.50
CA LYS A 46 0.36 -4.63 -24.69
C LYS A 46 1.80 -5.10 -24.84
N GLN A 47 2.55 -4.53 -25.77
CA GLN A 47 3.95 -4.93 -26.03
C GLN A 47 4.85 -4.71 -24.81
N ALA A 48 4.65 -3.60 -24.08
CA ALA A 48 5.40 -3.33 -22.86
C ALA A 48 5.11 -4.37 -21.75
N ILE A 49 3.84 -4.75 -21.57
CA ILE A 49 3.45 -5.78 -20.61
C ILE A 49 3.99 -7.16 -21.00
N GLU A 50 3.91 -7.54 -22.28
CA GLU A 50 4.48 -8.78 -22.77
C GLU A 50 6.00 -8.84 -22.54
N HIS A 51 6.71 -7.73 -22.80
CA HIS A 51 8.13 -7.61 -22.47
C HIS A 51 8.39 -7.79 -20.97
N ILE A 52 7.66 -7.09 -20.09
CA ILE A 52 7.82 -7.20 -18.64
C ILE A 52 7.58 -8.64 -18.15
N ARG A 53 6.61 -9.35 -18.73
CA ARG A 53 6.32 -10.74 -18.37
C ARG A 53 7.39 -11.71 -18.86
N SER A 54 8.12 -11.39 -19.93
CA SER A 54 9.20 -12.23 -20.50
C SER A 54 10.53 -12.12 -19.75
N VAL A 55 10.79 -11.00 -19.03
CA VAL A 55 12.06 -10.82 -18.32
C VAL A 55 12.07 -11.54 -16.96
N ALA A 56 13.26 -11.74 -16.42
CA ALA A 56 13.44 -12.34 -15.10
C ALA A 56 12.66 -11.59 -14.00
N PRO A 57 12.08 -12.30 -13.03
CA PRO A 57 11.25 -11.66 -11.98
C PRO A 57 11.92 -10.48 -11.27
N GLY A 58 13.23 -10.57 -11.00
CA GLY A 58 14.01 -9.50 -10.35
C GLY A 58 14.12 -8.20 -11.17
N ASP A 59 14.01 -8.31 -12.51
CA ASP A 59 14.12 -7.14 -13.40
C ASP A 59 12.77 -6.48 -13.69
N ARG A 60 11.65 -7.16 -13.41
CA ARG A 60 10.31 -6.67 -13.76
C ARG A 60 9.99 -5.31 -13.17
N GLN A 61 10.42 -5.04 -11.93
CA GLN A 61 10.16 -3.76 -11.26
C GLN A 61 10.84 -2.59 -11.99
N LYS A 62 12.09 -2.78 -12.45
CA LYS A 62 12.82 -1.79 -13.24
C LYS A 62 12.10 -1.47 -14.54
N TRP A 63 11.63 -2.48 -15.26
CA TRP A 63 10.91 -2.31 -16.52
C TRP A 63 9.52 -1.70 -16.33
N LYS A 64 8.77 -2.07 -15.28
CA LYS A 64 7.51 -1.42 -14.93
C LYS A 64 7.70 0.09 -14.71
N ALA A 65 8.69 0.47 -13.89
CA ALA A 65 8.96 1.87 -13.59
C ALA A 65 9.39 2.67 -14.83
N ARG A 66 10.07 2.03 -15.78
CA ARG A 66 10.54 2.66 -17.01
C ARG A 66 9.43 2.82 -18.06
N LEU A 67 8.66 1.76 -18.31
CA LEU A 67 7.75 1.69 -19.45
C LEU A 67 6.31 2.09 -19.13
N LEU A 68 5.81 1.75 -17.91
CA LEU A 68 4.38 1.80 -17.68
C LEU A 68 3.90 3.16 -17.15
N PRO A 69 2.78 3.64 -17.69
CA PRO A 69 1.98 4.67 -17.04
C PRO A 69 1.36 4.15 -15.75
N ALA A 70 0.86 5.06 -14.92
CA ALA A 70 0.21 4.72 -13.68
C ALA A 70 -1.11 5.47 -13.48
N VAL A 71 -2.04 4.83 -12.79
CA VAL A 71 -3.38 5.36 -12.50
C VAL A 71 -3.56 5.52 -11.00
N ALA A 72 -4.05 6.68 -10.57
CA ALA A 72 -4.62 6.88 -9.25
C ALA A 72 -6.15 6.75 -9.38
N TYR A 73 -6.67 5.59 -8.96
CA TYR A 73 -8.10 5.26 -9.12
C TYR A 73 -9.00 6.03 -8.17
N ASN A 74 -8.48 6.48 -7.04
CA ASN A 74 -9.29 7.10 -5.97
C ASN A 74 -9.79 8.51 -6.32
N GLY A 75 -9.41 9.08 -7.46
CA GLY A 75 -9.92 10.38 -7.88
C GLY A 75 -9.09 11.12 -8.91
N THR A 76 -9.44 12.38 -9.10
CA THR A 76 -8.66 13.32 -9.90
C THR A 76 -7.80 14.19 -8.98
N PHE A 77 -6.55 14.41 -9.38
CA PHE A 77 -5.55 15.10 -8.56
C PHE A 77 -4.85 16.17 -9.38
N ARG A 78 -4.69 17.38 -8.81
CA ARG A 78 -3.81 18.42 -9.35
C ARG A 78 -2.34 18.07 -9.16
N GLU A 79 -2.05 17.42 -8.05
CA GLU A 79 -0.79 16.81 -7.68
C GLU A 79 -1.10 15.48 -6.98
N LEU A 80 -0.35 14.42 -7.27
CA LEU A 80 -0.56 13.10 -6.68
C LEU A 80 -0.09 13.07 -5.22
N SER A 81 -0.85 13.75 -4.39
CA SER A 81 -0.78 13.81 -2.93
C SER A 81 -2.19 13.96 -2.36
N SER A 82 -2.40 13.64 -1.09
CA SER A 82 -3.73 13.79 -0.46
C SER A 82 -4.22 15.25 -0.50
N ALA A 83 -3.33 16.23 -0.39
CA ALA A 83 -3.66 17.65 -0.49
C ALA A 83 -3.98 18.10 -1.93
N GLY A 84 -3.59 17.34 -2.93
CA GLY A 84 -3.81 17.64 -4.34
C GLY A 84 -5.13 17.12 -4.90
N LEU A 85 -5.96 16.45 -4.10
CA LEU A 85 -7.25 15.92 -4.54
C LEU A 85 -8.16 17.04 -5.08
N ILE A 86 -8.75 16.79 -6.25
CA ILE A 86 -9.76 17.67 -6.88
C ILE A 86 -11.15 17.06 -6.68
N GLU A 87 -11.31 15.78 -7.02
CA GLU A 87 -12.57 15.06 -6.93
C GLU A 87 -12.31 13.61 -6.52
N TYR A 88 -13.04 13.12 -5.53
CA TYR A 88 -12.98 11.74 -5.07
C TYR A 88 -13.85 10.84 -5.95
N SER A 89 -13.31 9.70 -6.39
CA SER A 89 -13.99 8.86 -7.41
C SER A 89 -14.96 7.84 -6.83
N CYS A 90 -14.95 7.59 -5.54
CA CYS A 90 -15.65 6.47 -4.89
C CYS A 90 -15.27 5.07 -5.45
N VAL A 91 -14.05 4.95 -6.00
CA VAL A 91 -13.46 3.67 -6.43
C VAL A 91 -12.12 3.50 -5.78
N THR A 92 -11.85 2.31 -5.26
CA THR A 92 -10.57 1.92 -4.64
C THR A 92 -10.00 0.70 -5.34
N ALA A 93 -8.69 0.72 -5.60
CA ALA A 93 -7.98 -0.42 -6.15
C ALA A 93 -7.37 -1.27 -5.03
N LEU A 94 -7.67 -2.57 -5.02
CA LEU A 94 -7.03 -3.56 -4.16
C LEU A 94 -6.03 -4.38 -4.98
N ASP A 95 -4.84 -4.57 -4.43
CA ASP A 95 -3.77 -5.38 -5.01
C ASP A 95 -3.62 -6.71 -4.27
N PHE A 96 -3.57 -7.80 -5.03
CA PHE A 96 -3.34 -9.16 -4.57
C PHE A 96 -2.12 -9.70 -5.29
N ASP A 97 -0.96 -9.62 -4.65
CA ASP A 97 0.33 -9.97 -5.23
C ASP A 97 0.79 -11.39 -4.81
N HIS A 98 1.83 -11.88 -5.47
CA HIS A 98 2.52 -13.14 -5.14
C HIS A 98 1.61 -14.39 -5.14
N ILE A 99 0.64 -14.45 -6.06
CA ILE A 99 -0.20 -15.64 -6.24
C ILE A 99 0.66 -16.77 -6.79
N ALA A 100 0.74 -17.87 -6.02
CA ALA A 100 1.74 -18.90 -6.25
C ALA A 100 1.37 -19.89 -7.37
N THR A 101 0.06 -20.13 -7.56
CA THR A 101 -0.41 -21.16 -8.51
C THR A 101 -1.55 -20.63 -9.41
N PRO A 102 -1.72 -21.22 -10.60
CA PRO A 102 -2.86 -20.91 -11.46
C PRO A 102 -4.22 -21.18 -10.79
N ASP A 103 -4.32 -22.24 -10.00
CA ASP A 103 -5.55 -22.60 -9.30
C ASP A 103 -5.93 -21.55 -8.24
N GLU A 104 -4.94 -21.03 -7.51
CA GLU A 104 -5.13 -19.92 -6.56
C GLU A 104 -5.58 -18.65 -7.29
N MET A 105 -5.00 -18.36 -8.46
CA MET A 105 -5.40 -17.23 -9.29
C MET A 105 -6.86 -17.35 -9.73
N ILE A 106 -7.27 -18.52 -10.21
CA ILE A 106 -8.65 -18.79 -10.65
C ILE A 106 -9.61 -18.69 -9.46
N TRP A 107 -9.27 -19.30 -8.32
CA TRP A 107 -10.09 -19.25 -7.11
C TRP A 107 -10.30 -17.80 -6.64
N LEU A 108 -9.22 -17.02 -6.52
CA LEU A 108 -9.32 -15.63 -6.08
C LEU A 108 -10.10 -14.76 -7.08
N ARG A 109 -9.84 -14.95 -8.39
CA ARG A 109 -10.59 -14.24 -9.44
C ARG A 109 -12.09 -14.51 -9.32
N ASN A 110 -12.48 -15.77 -9.17
CA ASN A 110 -13.89 -16.15 -9.01
C ASN A 110 -14.50 -15.55 -7.73
N LYS A 111 -13.77 -15.58 -6.60
CA LYS A 111 -14.21 -14.96 -5.35
C LYS A 111 -14.45 -13.46 -5.53
N LEU A 112 -13.58 -12.76 -6.24
CA LEU A 112 -13.72 -11.33 -6.51
C LEU A 112 -14.90 -11.05 -7.44
N MET A 113 -15.08 -11.85 -8.50
CA MET A 113 -16.13 -11.67 -9.51
C MET A 113 -17.55 -11.85 -8.98
N ILE A 114 -17.76 -12.67 -7.95
CA ILE A 114 -19.08 -12.85 -7.32
C ILE A 114 -19.40 -11.80 -6.25
N THR A 115 -18.48 -10.90 -5.95
CA THR A 115 -18.68 -9.87 -4.92
C THR A 115 -19.29 -8.63 -5.54
N GLU A 116 -20.46 -8.24 -5.07
CA GLU A 116 -21.32 -7.20 -5.66
C GLU A 116 -20.62 -5.84 -5.84
N CYS A 117 -19.79 -5.44 -4.87
CA CYS A 117 -19.10 -4.16 -4.91
C CYS A 117 -17.82 -4.16 -5.78
N VAL A 118 -17.41 -5.31 -6.30
CA VAL A 118 -16.27 -5.38 -7.23
C VAL A 118 -16.75 -4.94 -8.61
N LEU A 119 -16.18 -3.84 -9.10
CA LEU A 119 -16.45 -3.26 -10.39
C LEU A 119 -15.67 -3.96 -11.51
N SER A 120 -14.42 -4.32 -11.26
CA SER A 120 -13.55 -4.91 -12.27
C SER A 120 -12.43 -5.74 -11.65
N VAL A 121 -12.02 -6.82 -12.33
CA VAL A 121 -10.89 -7.68 -11.95
C VAL A 121 -9.99 -7.90 -13.15
N PHE A 122 -8.68 -7.70 -12.97
CA PHE A 122 -7.69 -7.91 -14.03
C PHE A 122 -6.33 -8.34 -13.48
N VAL A 123 -5.51 -8.92 -14.34
CA VAL A 123 -4.17 -9.39 -14.02
C VAL A 123 -3.20 -8.22 -13.92
N THR A 124 -2.34 -8.23 -12.90
CA THR A 124 -1.30 -7.21 -12.70
C THR A 124 -0.21 -7.26 -13.79
N PRO A 125 0.57 -6.19 -13.97
CA PRO A 125 1.60 -6.14 -15.03
C PRO A 125 2.61 -7.30 -14.98
N SER A 126 2.94 -7.80 -13.79
CA SER A 126 3.87 -8.92 -13.62
C SER A 126 3.28 -10.29 -13.99
N GLY A 127 1.96 -10.38 -14.17
CA GLY A 127 1.28 -11.62 -14.52
C GLY A 127 1.04 -12.62 -13.38
N ASN A 128 1.48 -12.31 -12.17
CA ASN A 128 1.40 -13.19 -10.98
C ASN A 128 0.57 -12.58 -9.84
N GLY A 129 -0.35 -11.68 -10.16
CA GLY A 129 -1.26 -11.05 -9.20
C GLY A 129 -2.54 -10.59 -9.88
N LEU A 130 -3.54 -10.25 -9.07
CA LEU A 130 -4.79 -9.67 -9.48
C LEU A 130 -4.96 -8.27 -8.90
N LYS A 131 -5.65 -7.42 -9.63
CA LYS A 131 -6.15 -6.15 -9.15
C LYS A 131 -7.67 -6.13 -9.23
N ALA A 132 -8.32 -5.71 -8.15
CA ALA A 132 -9.76 -5.47 -8.12
C ALA A 132 -10.02 -3.98 -7.94
N LEU A 133 -10.93 -3.43 -8.75
CA LEU A 133 -11.49 -2.12 -8.54
C LEU A 133 -12.81 -2.31 -7.77
N VAL A 134 -12.93 -1.64 -6.63
CA VAL A 134 -14.09 -1.76 -5.74
C VAL A 134 -14.83 -0.43 -5.69
N LEU A 135 -16.12 -0.46 -5.98
CA LEU A 135 -17.03 0.67 -5.84
C LEU A 135 -17.48 0.79 -4.37
N HIS A 136 -17.56 2.02 -3.84
CA HIS A 136 -18.00 2.29 -2.48
C HIS A 136 -18.81 3.58 -2.38
N ASP A 137 -19.56 3.75 -1.31
CA ASP A 137 -20.38 4.93 -1.05
C ASP A 137 -19.74 5.97 -0.12
N ASN A 138 -18.49 5.73 0.31
CA ASN A 138 -17.75 6.74 1.08
C ASN A 138 -17.51 7.99 0.24
N THR A 139 -18.02 9.13 0.69
CA THR A 139 -17.82 10.46 0.06
C THR A 139 -16.80 11.32 0.79
N ASP A 140 -16.29 10.87 1.94
CA ASP A 140 -15.27 11.59 2.72
C ASP A 140 -13.87 11.04 2.44
N PRO A 141 -13.01 11.76 1.67
CA PRO A 141 -11.65 11.30 1.38
C PRO A 141 -10.77 11.19 2.63
N ALA A 142 -11.09 11.90 3.73
CA ALA A 142 -10.35 11.77 4.99
C ALA A 142 -10.57 10.39 5.65
N ARG A 143 -11.63 9.69 5.28
CA ARG A 143 -11.96 8.33 5.73
C ARG A 143 -11.47 7.23 4.79
N HIS A 144 -10.75 7.59 3.73
CA HIS A 144 -10.27 6.59 2.75
C HIS A 144 -9.42 5.50 3.39
N GLY A 145 -8.56 5.83 4.35
CA GLY A 145 -7.74 4.83 5.05
C GLY A 145 -8.56 3.83 5.86
N ASP A 146 -9.63 4.29 6.52
CA ASP A 146 -10.56 3.43 7.27
C ASP A 146 -11.35 2.51 6.32
N LEU A 147 -11.89 3.07 5.23
CA LEU A 147 -12.52 2.30 4.17
C LEU A 147 -11.58 1.22 3.62
N TYR A 148 -10.34 1.59 3.31
CA TYR A 148 -9.36 0.66 2.75
C TYR A 148 -9.10 -0.53 3.71
N GLU A 149 -8.97 -0.27 5.02
CA GLU A 149 -8.82 -1.31 6.04
C GLU A 149 -10.07 -2.23 6.10
N GLN A 150 -11.29 -1.70 5.97
CA GLN A 150 -12.52 -2.51 5.92
C GLN A 150 -12.56 -3.40 4.67
N LEU A 151 -12.23 -2.86 3.50
CA LEU A 151 -12.18 -3.62 2.25
C LEU A 151 -11.10 -4.71 2.29
N LEU A 152 -9.92 -4.44 2.85
CA LEU A 152 -8.89 -5.47 3.03
C LEU A 152 -9.37 -6.60 3.94
N ASN A 153 -10.09 -6.28 5.02
CA ASN A 153 -10.64 -7.30 5.92
C ASN A 153 -11.71 -8.16 5.23
N MET A 154 -12.57 -7.55 4.39
CA MET A 154 -13.58 -8.25 3.60
C MET A 154 -12.95 -9.25 2.61
N PHE A 155 -11.88 -8.83 1.94
CA PHE A 155 -11.17 -9.63 0.94
C PHE A 155 -9.93 -10.33 1.50
N TYR A 156 -9.82 -10.44 2.83
CA TYR A 156 -8.62 -10.99 3.45
C TYR A 156 -8.19 -12.32 2.81
N VAL A 157 -7.03 -12.28 2.22
CA VAL A 157 -6.30 -13.45 1.73
C VAL A 157 -4.96 -13.41 2.43
N ALA A 158 -4.67 -14.41 3.25
CA ALA A 158 -3.46 -14.44 4.06
C ALA A 158 -2.22 -14.15 3.22
N ASP A 159 -1.39 -13.21 3.68
CA ASP A 159 -0.09 -12.83 3.10
C ASP A 159 -0.13 -12.26 1.66
N ARG A 160 -1.31 -11.95 1.10
CA ARG A 160 -1.47 -11.43 -0.28
C ARG A 160 -1.86 -9.96 -0.36
N ASN A 161 -2.35 -9.39 0.73
CA ASN A 161 -2.86 -8.04 0.75
C ASN A 161 -1.75 -7.03 1.04
N ASP A 162 -1.57 -6.04 0.16
CA ASP A 162 -0.64 -4.92 0.42
C ASP A 162 -1.28 -3.91 1.40
N LEU A 163 -0.96 -4.07 2.68
CA LEU A 163 -1.41 -3.16 3.75
C LEU A 163 -0.86 -1.73 3.61
N GLY A 164 0.17 -1.53 2.79
CA GLY A 164 0.77 -0.22 2.54
C GLY A 164 0.02 0.64 1.53
N CYS A 165 -0.98 0.10 0.85
CA CYS A 165 -1.67 0.77 -0.26
C CYS A 165 -2.85 1.68 0.15
N LYS A 166 -3.00 2.03 1.42
CA LYS A 166 -4.08 2.89 1.94
C LYS A 166 -3.98 4.39 1.62
N ASP A 167 -2.93 4.79 0.91
CA ASP A 167 -2.74 6.19 0.51
C ASP A 167 -3.78 6.61 -0.53
N LEU A 168 -4.47 7.72 -0.27
CA LEU A 168 -5.49 8.29 -1.16
C LEU A 168 -4.96 8.56 -2.58
N ALA A 169 -3.71 9.01 -2.71
CA ALA A 169 -3.06 9.27 -3.99
C ALA A 169 -2.27 8.08 -4.53
N ARG A 170 -2.59 6.85 -4.09
CA ARG A 170 -1.90 5.64 -4.51
C ARG A 170 -1.94 5.48 -6.02
N ARG A 171 -0.76 5.32 -6.60
CA ARG A 171 -0.56 5.08 -8.03
C ARG A 171 -0.38 3.59 -8.29
N ASN A 172 -1.08 3.12 -9.29
CA ASN A 172 -1.06 1.73 -9.71
C ASN A 172 -0.57 1.66 -11.15
N TYR A 173 0.43 0.84 -11.45
CA TYR A 173 0.84 0.64 -12.84
C TYR A 173 -0.34 0.17 -13.70
N LEU A 174 -0.50 0.77 -14.88
CA LEU A 174 -1.46 0.31 -15.85
C LEU A 174 -1.06 -1.08 -16.35
N SER A 175 -2.03 -1.95 -16.57
CA SER A 175 -1.82 -3.33 -17.02
C SER A 175 -2.42 -3.59 -18.38
N TYR A 176 -2.18 -4.79 -18.93
CA TYR A 176 -2.88 -5.36 -20.09
C TYR A 176 -3.45 -6.71 -19.70
N ASP A 177 -4.75 -6.84 -19.86
CA ASP A 177 -5.51 -8.07 -19.63
C ASP A 177 -6.70 -8.10 -20.62
N PRO A 178 -6.63 -8.88 -21.72
CA PRO A 178 -7.72 -8.98 -22.68
C PRO A 178 -8.97 -9.63 -22.07
N ASP A 179 -8.78 -10.41 -20.99
CA ASP A 179 -9.84 -11.10 -20.28
C ASP A 179 -10.32 -10.33 -19.03
N ILE A 180 -10.04 -9.01 -18.97
CA ILE A 180 -10.52 -8.17 -17.87
C ILE A 180 -12.03 -8.36 -17.70
N TRP A 181 -12.41 -8.75 -16.47
CA TRP A 181 -13.82 -8.85 -16.12
C TRP A 181 -14.34 -7.51 -15.61
N VAL A 182 -15.54 -7.17 -16.01
CA VAL A 182 -16.25 -5.95 -15.57
C VAL A 182 -17.64 -6.34 -15.12
N ASN A 183 -18.00 -5.93 -13.92
CA ASN A 183 -19.36 -6.09 -13.41
C ASN A 183 -20.30 -5.14 -14.15
N PRO A 184 -21.36 -5.63 -14.79
CA PRO A 184 -22.32 -4.76 -15.49
C PRO A 184 -23.19 -3.94 -14.53
N ASN A 185 -23.38 -4.38 -13.29
CA ASN A 185 -24.23 -3.76 -12.29
C ASN A 185 -23.59 -3.82 -10.90
N PRO A 186 -22.48 -3.10 -10.65
CA PRO A 186 -21.84 -3.14 -9.34
C PRO A 186 -22.66 -2.36 -8.30
N GLU A 187 -22.84 -2.94 -7.12
CA GLU A 187 -23.47 -2.29 -5.97
C GLU A 187 -22.37 -1.67 -5.08
N PRO A 188 -22.46 -0.41 -4.68
CA PRO A 188 -21.45 0.20 -3.83
C PRO A 188 -21.30 -0.54 -2.49
N TYR A 189 -20.04 -0.77 -2.06
CA TYR A 189 -19.77 -1.22 -0.70
C TYR A 189 -20.33 -0.19 0.29
N PRO A 190 -21.24 -0.58 1.19
CA PRO A 190 -21.85 0.33 2.17
C PRO A 190 -20.83 0.65 3.27
N TYR A 191 -20.16 1.78 3.14
CA TYR A 191 -19.14 2.21 4.09
C TYR A 191 -19.78 2.75 5.38
N VAL A 192 -19.44 2.13 6.50
CA VAL A 192 -19.77 2.64 7.83
C VAL A 192 -18.48 3.06 8.54
N PRO A 193 -18.34 4.35 8.90
CA PRO A 193 -17.14 4.81 9.62
C PRO A 193 -16.88 3.98 10.86
N THR A 194 -15.67 3.44 10.98
CA THR A 194 -15.27 2.77 12.22
C THR A 194 -15.23 3.81 13.32
N ILE A 195 -16.13 3.68 14.27
CA ILE A 195 -16.06 4.44 15.52
C ILE A 195 -14.90 3.81 16.30
N LYS A 196 -13.68 4.31 16.02
CA LYS A 196 -12.59 4.04 16.97
C LYS A 196 -13.06 4.66 18.28
N PRO A 197 -13.23 3.86 19.36
CA PRO A 197 -13.53 4.47 20.65
C PRO A 197 -12.50 5.58 20.81
N GLN A 198 -12.94 6.80 21.10
CA GLN A 198 -12.05 7.83 21.59
C GLN A 198 -11.49 7.21 22.88
N VAL A 199 -10.32 6.61 22.76
CA VAL A 199 -9.56 6.25 23.94
C VAL A 199 -9.26 7.62 24.55
N GLN A 200 -10.06 7.98 25.57
CA GLN A 200 -9.67 9.04 26.48
C GLN A 200 -8.23 8.68 26.83
N MET A 201 -7.29 9.56 26.42
CA MET A 201 -5.89 9.39 26.79
C MET A 201 -5.90 9.02 28.27
N PRO A 202 -5.45 7.84 28.68
CA PRO A 202 -5.31 7.56 30.08
C PRO A 202 -4.33 8.62 30.58
N GLN A 203 -4.82 9.53 31.40
CA GLN A 203 -3.90 10.34 32.19
C GLN A 203 -3.00 9.33 32.88
N SER A 204 -1.71 9.45 32.68
CA SER A 204 -0.66 8.54 33.14
C SER A 204 -0.57 8.56 34.70
N SER A 205 -1.56 7.96 35.33
CA SER A 205 -1.59 7.75 36.81
C SER A 205 -1.68 6.26 37.15
N GLY A 206 -1.31 5.39 36.23
CA GLY A 206 -1.18 3.95 36.48
C GLY A 206 0.29 3.58 36.49
N THR A 207 0.77 3.09 37.62
CA THR A 207 2.10 2.48 37.77
C THR A 207 2.28 1.41 36.70
N ARG A 208 3.12 1.68 35.69
CA ARG A 208 3.49 0.67 34.71
C ARG A 208 4.15 -0.50 35.42
N THR A 209 3.58 -1.68 35.32
CA THR A 209 4.12 -2.91 35.90
C THR A 209 5.33 -3.46 35.12
N VAL A 210 5.60 -2.94 33.91
CA VAL A 210 6.68 -3.41 33.02
C VAL A 210 7.55 -2.23 32.61
N SER A 211 8.87 -2.35 32.76
CA SER A 211 9.81 -1.32 32.35
C SER A 211 9.92 -1.23 30.83
N ASP A 212 10.19 -0.02 30.31
CA ASP A 212 10.40 0.21 28.87
C ASP A 212 11.50 -0.71 28.30
N LYS A 213 12.58 -0.95 29.03
CA LYS A 213 13.65 -1.88 28.64
C LYS A 213 13.13 -3.32 28.45
N SER A 214 12.23 -3.77 29.33
CA SER A 214 11.61 -5.09 29.21
C SER A 214 10.69 -5.15 27.98
N ILE A 215 9.90 -4.12 27.74
CA ILE A 215 9.03 -4.00 26.55
C ILE A 215 9.88 -4.11 25.28
N ILE A 216 10.93 -3.30 25.17
CA ILE A 216 11.85 -3.27 24.03
C ILE A 216 12.45 -4.67 23.80
N SER A 217 12.95 -5.33 24.85
CA SER A 217 13.58 -6.65 24.75
C SER A 217 12.62 -7.72 24.22
N ILE A 218 11.40 -7.75 24.77
CA ILE A 218 10.37 -8.73 24.35
C ILE A 218 9.93 -8.47 22.91
N MET A 219 9.66 -7.21 22.57
CA MET A 219 9.26 -6.83 21.21
C MET A 219 10.34 -7.18 20.19
N ASN A 220 11.60 -6.91 20.48
CA ASN A 220 12.72 -7.21 19.61
C ASN A 220 12.88 -8.71 19.39
N SER A 221 12.80 -9.50 20.45
CA SER A 221 12.92 -10.95 20.38
C SER A 221 11.79 -11.57 19.55
N HIS A 222 10.57 -11.07 19.73
CA HIS A 222 9.41 -11.50 18.96
C HIS A 222 9.53 -11.09 17.48
N TRP A 223 9.98 -9.84 17.23
CA TRP A 223 10.16 -9.33 15.88
C TRP A 223 11.21 -10.13 15.10
N LYS A 224 12.39 -10.34 15.67
CA LYS A 224 13.47 -11.12 15.04
C LYS A 224 13.03 -12.51 14.64
N ARG A 225 12.21 -13.16 15.49
CA ARG A 225 11.72 -14.53 15.22
C ARG A 225 10.76 -14.57 14.04
N ASN A 226 9.93 -13.55 13.87
CA ASN A 226 8.84 -13.55 12.89
C ASN A 226 9.17 -12.80 11.60
N ASN A 227 10.32 -12.09 11.53
CA ASN A 227 10.70 -11.29 10.38
C ASN A 227 12.23 -11.37 10.14
N PRO A 228 12.79 -12.53 9.89
CA PRO A 228 14.24 -12.71 9.72
C PRO A 228 14.80 -11.90 8.54
N GLU A 229 14.01 -11.75 7.46
CA GLU A 229 14.40 -11.05 6.24
C GLU A 229 14.59 -9.52 6.42
N TYR A 230 13.98 -8.94 7.44
CA TYR A 230 14.13 -7.50 7.72
C TYR A 230 15.45 -7.13 8.39
N TRP A 231 16.22 -8.14 8.87
CA TRP A 231 17.54 -7.92 9.47
C TRP A 231 18.66 -7.85 8.43
N GLU A 232 18.34 -8.10 7.17
CA GLU A 232 19.30 -8.06 6.08
C GLU A 232 19.69 -6.62 5.70
N LYS A 233 20.91 -6.48 5.16
CA LYS A 233 21.44 -5.21 4.66
C LYS A 233 20.51 -4.66 3.57
N GLY A 234 20.09 -3.38 3.72
CA GLY A 234 19.15 -2.71 2.82
C GLY A 234 17.70 -2.63 3.34
N ASN A 235 17.31 -3.47 4.32
CA ASN A 235 15.98 -3.42 4.95
C ASN A 235 15.96 -2.82 6.37
N ARG A 236 17.12 -2.51 6.93
CA ARG A 236 17.25 -2.06 8.33
C ARG A 236 16.45 -0.81 8.64
N GLY A 237 16.46 0.21 7.76
CA GLY A 237 15.70 1.44 7.95
C GLY A 237 14.20 1.19 8.09
N ASN A 238 13.63 0.33 7.23
CA ASN A 238 12.23 -0.08 7.33
C ASN A 238 11.95 -0.86 8.62
N CYS A 239 12.89 -1.68 9.06
CA CYS A 239 12.75 -2.45 10.30
C CYS A 239 12.75 -1.52 11.52
N ILE A 240 13.71 -0.58 11.61
CA ILE A 240 13.77 0.42 12.67
C ILE A 240 12.45 1.22 12.71
N PHE A 241 12.01 1.73 11.58
CA PHE A 241 10.76 2.49 11.50
C PHE A 241 9.57 1.71 12.04
N ARG A 242 9.37 0.46 11.59
CA ARG A 242 8.24 -0.39 12.01
C ARG A 242 8.31 -0.77 13.49
N LEU A 243 9.50 -1.07 13.99
CA LEU A 243 9.69 -1.39 15.40
C LEU A 243 9.46 -0.15 16.28
N ALA A 244 9.98 1.01 15.87
CA ALA A 244 9.78 2.28 16.56
C ALA A 244 8.29 2.70 16.58
N CYS A 245 7.53 2.50 15.51
CA CYS A 245 6.06 2.69 15.51
C CYS A 245 5.39 1.83 16.59
N ARG A 246 5.80 0.57 16.74
CA ARG A 246 5.27 -0.30 17.79
C ARG A 246 5.68 0.17 19.18
N MET A 247 6.95 0.56 19.38
CA MET A 247 7.44 1.10 20.65
C MET A 247 6.65 2.35 21.05
N CYS A 248 6.37 3.25 20.12
CA CYS A 248 5.53 4.43 20.33
C CYS A 248 4.13 4.04 20.81
N ARG A 249 3.46 3.10 20.16
CA ARG A 249 2.12 2.62 20.57
C ARG A 249 2.11 1.97 21.94
N TRP A 250 3.20 1.33 22.36
CA TRP A 250 3.39 0.81 23.69
C TRP A 250 3.85 1.87 24.71
N GLY A 251 4.02 3.11 24.23
CA GLY A 251 4.39 4.27 25.02
C GLY A 251 5.81 4.21 25.58
N VAL A 252 6.72 3.55 24.87
CA VAL A 252 8.16 3.64 25.13
C VAL A 252 8.61 5.06 24.82
N ASP A 253 9.50 5.63 25.63
CA ASP A 253 10.09 6.94 25.39
C ASP A 253 10.93 6.96 24.10
N GLU A 254 10.84 8.06 23.31
CA GLU A 254 11.51 8.19 22.00
C GLU A 254 13.04 8.14 22.12
N GLU A 255 13.61 8.82 23.13
CA GLU A 255 15.06 8.82 23.33
C GLU A 255 15.55 7.44 23.77
N LEU A 256 14.77 6.71 24.56
CA LEU A 256 15.10 5.35 24.96
C LEU A 256 15.03 4.39 23.79
N ALA A 257 14.03 4.50 22.92
CA ALA A 257 13.94 3.75 21.67
C ALA A 257 15.11 4.06 20.73
N THR A 258 15.45 5.34 20.61
CA THR A 258 16.60 5.81 19.80
C THR A 258 17.91 5.23 20.31
N ALA A 259 18.16 5.35 21.63
CA ALA A 259 19.37 4.80 22.25
C ALA A 259 19.48 3.28 22.08
N TYR A 260 18.37 2.58 22.11
CA TYR A 260 18.33 1.14 21.86
C TYR A 260 18.83 0.79 20.45
N PHE A 261 18.35 1.50 19.43
CA PHE A 261 18.76 1.25 18.05
C PHE A 261 20.22 1.67 17.79
N ILE A 262 20.68 2.81 18.32
CA ILE A 262 22.07 3.23 18.22
C ILE A 262 23.00 2.16 18.82
N ASN A 263 22.73 1.70 20.04
CA ASN A 263 23.57 0.71 20.71
C ASN A 263 23.59 -0.68 20.06
N GLY A 264 22.57 -1.01 19.26
CA GLY A 264 22.45 -2.36 18.71
C GLY A 264 22.53 -2.46 17.19
N TRP A 265 22.50 -1.33 16.46
CA TRP A 265 22.31 -1.31 15.01
C TRP A 265 23.22 -0.34 14.26
N GLU A 266 23.93 0.56 14.97
CA GLU A 266 24.92 1.43 14.37
C GLU A 266 26.10 0.61 13.84
N ASP A 267 26.43 0.81 12.56
CA ASP A 267 27.58 0.24 11.90
C ASP A 267 28.01 1.11 10.72
N ASP A 268 29.05 0.69 9.99
CA ASP A 268 29.59 1.42 8.82
C ASP A 268 28.55 1.66 7.70
N THR A 269 27.36 1.05 7.78
CA THR A 269 26.30 1.14 6.75
C THR A 269 25.05 1.86 7.20
N MET A 270 24.96 2.24 8.49
CA MET A 270 23.85 2.99 9.08
C MET A 270 24.34 3.77 10.30
N ASP A 271 24.42 5.08 10.15
CA ASP A 271 24.93 5.98 11.20
C ASP A 271 23.84 6.42 12.19
N GLU A 272 24.25 7.01 13.30
CA GLU A 272 23.36 7.55 14.34
C GLU A 272 22.33 8.52 13.76
N LYS A 273 22.70 9.37 12.80
CA LYS A 273 21.80 10.37 12.19
C LYS A 273 20.67 9.71 11.42
N GLU A 274 20.99 8.65 10.69
CA GLU A 274 19.98 7.86 9.94
C GLU A 274 19.04 7.14 10.90
N ILE A 275 19.57 6.53 11.96
CA ILE A 275 18.76 5.88 13.00
C ILE A 275 17.80 6.87 13.66
N ARG A 276 18.28 8.05 14.09
CA ARG A 276 17.46 9.12 14.66
C ARG A 276 16.35 9.57 13.71
N SER A 277 16.65 9.67 12.43
CA SER A 277 15.65 10.02 11.40
C SER A 277 14.54 8.99 11.30
N HIS A 278 14.86 7.70 11.28
CA HIS A 278 13.87 6.63 11.21
C HIS A 278 12.99 6.57 12.46
N VAL A 279 13.57 6.69 13.65
CA VAL A 279 12.83 6.69 14.91
C VAL A 279 11.94 7.93 15.03
N GLY A 280 12.46 9.13 14.79
CA GLY A 280 11.69 10.37 14.86
C GLY A 280 10.51 10.39 13.88
N ASN A 281 10.72 9.90 12.65
CA ASN A 281 9.63 9.75 11.67
C ASN A 281 8.54 8.77 12.15
N ALA A 282 8.94 7.68 12.80
CA ALA A 282 8.00 6.70 13.36
C ALA A 282 7.16 7.29 14.50
N TYR A 283 7.80 8.00 15.44
CA TYR A 283 7.12 8.64 16.57
C TYR A 283 6.20 9.77 16.10
N LYS A 284 6.64 10.57 15.14
CA LYS A 284 5.80 11.59 14.50
C LYS A 284 4.58 10.96 13.80
N THR A 285 4.78 9.84 13.12
CA THR A 285 3.69 9.13 12.42
C THR A 285 2.66 8.56 13.39
N GLU A 286 3.12 8.07 14.54
CA GLU A 286 2.30 7.42 15.57
C GLU A 286 2.00 8.33 16.77
N GLU A 287 2.25 9.63 16.69
CA GLU A 287 2.11 10.59 17.81
C GLU A 287 0.75 10.46 18.52
N LYS A 288 -0.34 10.34 17.74
CA LYS A 288 -1.70 10.18 18.27
C LYS A 288 -1.97 8.80 18.89
N SER A 289 -1.08 7.86 18.68
CA SER A 289 -1.18 6.48 19.15
C SER A 289 -0.22 6.19 20.31
N PHE A 290 0.52 7.20 20.78
CA PHE A 290 1.49 7.02 21.87
C PHE A 290 0.83 6.42 23.13
N GLY A 291 1.35 5.28 23.59
CA GLY A 291 0.89 4.61 24.80
C GLY A 291 -0.54 4.06 24.75
N THR A 292 -1.14 3.93 23.55
CA THR A 292 -2.51 3.41 23.41
C THR A 292 -2.63 1.90 23.64
N LEU A 293 -1.51 1.15 23.55
CA LEU A 293 -1.46 -0.27 23.83
C LEU A 293 -0.98 -0.53 25.27
N ILE A 294 -1.62 -1.49 25.95
CA ILE A 294 -1.23 -1.96 27.30
C ILE A 294 -0.43 -3.24 27.15
N PHE A 295 0.80 -3.23 27.69
CA PHE A 295 1.66 -4.41 27.68
C PHE A 295 1.31 -5.29 28.88
N THR A 296 0.75 -6.48 28.62
CA THR A 296 0.51 -7.52 29.62
C THR A 296 1.48 -8.69 29.41
N ILE A 297 2.21 -9.08 30.46
CA ILE A 297 3.00 -10.32 30.44
C ILE A 297 2.06 -11.44 30.90
N HIS A 298 1.82 -12.40 30.02
CA HIS A 298 1.11 -13.65 30.34
C HIS A 298 2.12 -14.76 30.64
#